data_0552733ef6e56b60a79c82a37c1ce610
#
_entry.id   0552733ef6e56b60a79c82a37c1ce610
#
_cell.length_a   1.000
_cell.length_b   1.000
_cell.length_c   1.000
_cell.angle_alpha   90.00
_cell.angle_beta   90.00
_cell.angle_gamma   90.00
#
_symmetry.space_group_name_H-M   'P 1'
#
loop_
_entity.id
_entity.type
_entity.pdbx_description
1 polymer ?
#
loop_
_entity_poly.entity_id
_entity_poly.type
_entity_poly.pdbx_seq_one_letter_code
_entity_poly.pdbx_strand_id
1 'polypeptide(L)'
;MKAIKKVGILSLGCPRNLVDSESILGRINAKGYPVVDINKADIGIINTCAFIEDAKKESIDAIFDLLELKKEGRLEKIIVYGCLSQRYQEQLSKEFPEVDAFVGRVSLNHESRRYSLTPAHFAYLKICESCVNNCSFCIIPKIKGRFQSLDIDSVLRKVDGFNKK
;
A
#
# COMPACT_ATOMS: atom_id res chain seq x y z
N MET A 1 -26.60 15.66 3.73
CA MET A 1 -25.71 14.55 4.12
C MET A 1 -24.57 14.51 3.10
N LYS A 2 -23.29 14.60 3.52
CA LYS A 2 -22.17 14.37 2.57
C LYS A 2 -22.19 12.90 2.14
N ALA A 3 -22.17 12.64 0.84
CA ALA A 3 -22.05 11.28 0.33
C ALA A 3 -20.77 10.63 0.86
N ILE A 4 -20.85 9.36 1.27
CA ILE A 4 -19.69 8.60 1.75
C ILE A 4 -18.76 8.35 0.56
N LYS A 5 -17.52 8.80 0.67
CA LYS A 5 -16.52 8.64 -0.39
C LYS A 5 -16.09 7.19 -0.54
N LYS A 6 -16.00 6.74 -1.78
CA LYS A 6 -15.54 5.41 -2.15
C LYS A 6 -14.03 5.41 -2.32
N VAL A 7 -13.37 4.38 -1.87
CA VAL A 7 -11.89 4.26 -1.93
C VAL A 7 -11.51 3.06 -2.79
N GLY A 8 -10.61 3.29 -3.74
CA GLY A 8 -9.97 2.25 -4.54
C GLY A 8 -8.47 2.19 -4.26
N ILE A 9 -7.87 1.02 -4.42
CA ILE A 9 -6.42 0.85 -4.32
C ILE A 9 -5.87 0.11 -5.53
N LEU A 10 -4.76 0.63 -6.06
CA LEU A 10 -3.92 -0.07 -7.02
C LEU A 10 -2.66 -0.54 -6.28
N SER A 11 -2.47 -1.86 -6.19
CA SER A 11 -1.34 -2.45 -5.47
C SER A 11 -0.31 -2.97 -6.44
N LEU A 12 0.84 -2.32 -6.51
CA LEU A 12 1.97 -2.68 -7.37
C LEU A 12 3.07 -3.38 -6.58
N GLY A 13 3.94 -4.08 -7.31
CA GLY A 13 5.15 -4.69 -6.80
C GLY A 13 4.93 -6.06 -6.15
N CYS A 14 5.53 -6.29 -4.99
CA CYS A 14 5.70 -7.62 -4.40
C CYS A 14 4.56 -8.01 -3.43
N PRO A 15 4.47 -9.30 -3.02
CA PRO A 15 3.50 -9.76 -2.01
C PRO A 15 3.52 -8.98 -0.68
N ARG A 16 4.65 -8.39 -0.30
CA ARG A 16 4.72 -7.51 0.89
C ARG A 16 3.87 -6.26 0.72
N ASN A 17 3.92 -5.65 -0.46
CA ASN A 17 3.08 -4.50 -0.79
C ASN A 17 1.60 -4.87 -0.78
N LEU A 18 1.25 -6.05 -1.31
CA LEU A 18 -0.12 -6.54 -1.29
C LEU A 18 -0.66 -6.66 0.14
N VAL A 19 0.12 -7.25 1.07
CA VAL A 19 -0.26 -7.31 2.50
C VAL A 19 -0.47 -5.93 3.11
N ASP A 20 0.37 -4.97 2.75
CA ASP A 20 0.24 -3.59 3.23
C ASP A 20 -1.04 -2.95 2.66
N SER A 21 -1.35 -3.17 1.38
CA SER A 21 -2.59 -2.72 0.74
C SER A 21 -3.84 -3.30 1.41
N GLU A 22 -3.86 -4.61 1.66
CA GLU A 22 -4.97 -5.28 2.37
C GLU A 22 -5.16 -4.75 3.80
N SER A 23 -4.06 -4.43 4.48
CA SER A 23 -4.12 -3.84 5.83
C SER A 23 -4.69 -2.42 5.81
N ILE A 24 -4.31 -1.60 4.83
CA ILE A 24 -4.85 -0.25 4.63
C ILE A 24 -6.35 -0.32 4.32
N LEU A 25 -6.74 -1.17 3.37
CA LEU A 25 -8.14 -1.34 2.98
C LEU A 25 -8.99 -1.86 4.15
N GLY A 26 -8.47 -2.78 4.96
CA GLY A 26 -9.15 -3.26 6.16
C GLY A 26 -9.45 -2.13 7.16
N ARG A 27 -8.51 -1.19 7.34
CA ARG A 27 -8.70 -0.01 8.21
C ARG A 27 -9.69 1.00 7.62
N ILE A 28 -9.65 1.20 6.31
CA ILE A 28 -10.56 2.09 5.58
C ILE A 28 -11.98 1.54 5.67
N ASN A 29 -12.16 0.25 5.39
CA ASN A 29 -13.45 -0.42 5.47
C ASN A 29 -14.02 -0.42 6.89
N ALA A 30 -13.19 -0.64 7.91
CA ALA A 30 -13.60 -0.57 9.32
C ALA A 30 -14.07 0.83 9.76
N LYS A 31 -13.65 1.88 9.05
CA LYS A 31 -14.13 3.26 9.26
C LYS A 31 -15.40 3.59 8.45
N GLY A 32 -15.98 2.61 7.75
CA GLY A 32 -17.22 2.76 6.99
C GLY A 32 -17.06 3.33 5.58
N TYR A 33 -15.82 3.41 5.06
CA TYR A 33 -15.60 3.81 3.66
C TYR A 33 -15.74 2.58 2.75
N PRO A 34 -16.64 2.63 1.72
CA PRO A 34 -16.76 1.55 0.76
C PRO A 34 -15.49 1.36 -0.05
N VAL A 35 -15.01 0.11 -0.11
CA VAL A 35 -13.89 -0.28 -0.98
C VAL A 35 -14.43 -0.73 -2.32
N VAL A 36 -13.95 -0.13 -3.40
CA VAL A 36 -14.40 -0.37 -4.77
C VAL A 36 -13.21 -0.50 -5.72
N ASP A 37 -13.48 -0.88 -6.95
CA ASP A 37 -12.49 -0.82 -8.04
C ASP A 37 -11.99 0.62 -8.22
N ILE A 38 -10.70 0.79 -8.56
CA ILE A 38 -10.05 2.11 -8.69
C ILE A 38 -10.78 3.01 -9.69
N ASN A 39 -11.35 2.45 -10.76
CA ASN A 39 -12.08 3.18 -11.78
C ASN A 39 -13.46 3.70 -11.32
N LYS A 40 -13.93 3.25 -10.16
CA LYS A 40 -15.23 3.64 -9.56
C LYS A 40 -15.05 4.37 -8.23
N ALA A 41 -13.81 4.69 -7.88
CA ALA A 41 -13.45 5.33 -6.62
C ALA A 41 -13.52 6.85 -6.71
N ASP A 42 -13.83 7.50 -5.58
CA ASP A 42 -13.65 8.95 -5.41
C ASP A 42 -12.22 9.26 -4.94
N ILE A 43 -11.61 8.34 -4.19
CA ILE A 43 -10.24 8.45 -3.68
C ILE A 43 -9.44 7.27 -4.17
N GLY A 44 -8.40 7.54 -4.95
CA GLY A 44 -7.45 6.55 -5.45
C GLY A 44 -6.21 6.46 -4.54
N ILE A 45 -5.88 5.26 -4.11
CA ILE A 45 -4.63 4.96 -3.41
C ILE A 45 -3.77 4.10 -4.32
N ILE A 46 -2.51 4.45 -4.49
CA ILE A 46 -1.55 3.62 -5.21
C ILE A 46 -0.44 3.18 -4.27
N ASN A 47 -0.26 1.88 -4.12
CA ASN A 47 0.86 1.29 -3.40
C ASN A 47 1.99 0.98 -4.36
N THR A 48 3.07 1.72 -4.25
CA THR A 48 4.18 1.79 -5.20
C THR A 48 5.37 0.93 -4.80
N CYS A 49 6.14 0.49 -5.79
CA CYS A 49 7.39 -0.23 -5.63
C CYS A 49 8.58 0.62 -6.12
N ALA A 50 9.76 0.44 -5.49
CA ALA A 50 11.01 1.11 -5.90
C ALA A 50 12.23 0.21 -5.74
N PHE A 51 12.04 -1.11 -5.80
CA PHE A 51 13.13 -2.07 -5.58
C PHE A 51 14.00 -2.23 -6.81
N ILE A 52 13.40 -2.40 -7.99
CA ILE A 52 14.07 -2.49 -9.28
C ILE A 52 13.61 -1.35 -10.19
N GLU A 53 14.37 -1.08 -11.26
CA GLU A 53 14.09 0.03 -12.17
C GLU A 53 12.73 -0.10 -12.86
N ASP A 54 12.40 -1.30 -13.36
CA ASP A 54 11.12 -1.58 -14.01
C ASP A 54 9.94 -1.32 -13.07
N ALA A 55 10.04 -1.71 -11.80
CA ALA A 55 8.99 -1.46 -10.82
C ALA A 55 8.84 0.02 -10.46
N LYS A 56 9.92 0.82 -10.54
CA LYS A 56 9.85 2.27 -10.41
C LYS A 56 9.10 2.88 -11.58
N LYS A 57 9.44 2.46 -12.80
CA LYS A 57 8.78 2.92 -14.02
C LYS A 57 7.29 2.59 -13.99
N GLU A 58 6.93 1.32 -13.72
CA GLU A 58 5.54 0.91 -13.55
C GLU A 58 4.79 1.77 -12.52
N SER A 59 5.44 2.09 -11.39
CA SER A 59 4.83 2.93 -10.35
C SER A 59 4.63 4.37 -10.81
N ILE A 60 5.54 4.94 -11.59
CA ILE A 60 5.44 6.29 -12.14
C ILE A 60 4.35 6.34 -13.22
N ASP A 61 4.34 5.38 -14.14
CA ASP A 61 3.32 5.28 -15.18
C ASP A 61 1.91 5.20 -14.57
N ALA A 62 1.75 4.38 -13.52
CA ALA A 62 0.47 4.28 -12.81
C ALA A 62 0.08 5.56 -12.04
N ILE A 63 1.03 6.39 -11.60
CA ILE A 63 0.71 7.73 -11.04
C ILE A 63 0.14 8.61 -12.15
N PHE A 64 0.73 8.61 -13.36
CA PHE A 64 0.20 9.35 -14.50
C PHE A 64 -1.22 8.92 -14.87
N ASP A 65 -1.49 7.60 -14.92
CA ASP A 65 -2.84 7.08 -15.19
C ASP A 65 -3.87 7.60 -14.19
N LEU A 66 -3.54 7.62 -12.89
CA LEU A 66 -4.44 8.17 -11.86
C LEU A 66 -4.61 9.69 -11.98
N LEU A 67 -3.57 10.41 -12.38
CA LEU A 67 -3.67 11.85 -12.62
C LEU A 67 -4.58 12.18 -13.81
N GLU A 68 -4.57 11.34 -14.84
CA GLU A 68 -5.53 11.48 -15.96
C GLU A 68 -6.97 11.27 -15.47
N LEU A 69 -7.23 10.22 -14.68
CA LEU A 69 -8.55 10.01 -14.08
C LEU A 69 -8.99 11.19 -13.19
N LYS A 70 -8.04 11.83 -12.50
CA LYS A 70 -8.33 13.03 -11.70
C LYS A 70 -8.66 14.24 -12.58
N LYS A 71 -7.93 14.44 -13.67
CA LYS A 71 -8.22 15.51 -14.66
C LYS A 71 -9.59 15.35 -15.33
N GLU A 72 -9.99 14.10 -15.58
CA GLU A 72 -11.33 13.76 -16.11
C GLU A 72 -12.46 13.93 -15.07
N GLY A 73 -12.13 14.27 -13.82
CA GLY A 73 -13.09 14.40 -12.74
C GLY A 73 -13.64 13.06 -12.18
N ARG A 74 -13.02 11.94 -12.53
CA ARG A 74 -13.38 10.58 -12.07
C ARG A 74 -12.80 10.25 -10.70
N LEU A 75 -11.65 10.85 -10.36
CA LEU A 75 -11.05 10.81 -9.03
C LEU A 75 -11.00 12.21 -8.44
N GLU A 76 -11.34 12.35 -7.17
CA GLU A 76 -11.21 13.61 -6.42
C GLU A 76 -9.83 13.74 -5.76
N LYS A 77 -9.29 12.61 -5.26
CA LYS A 77 -8.01 12.59 -4.54
C LYS A 77 -7.16 11.40 -4.92
N ILE A 78 -5.84 11.64 -4.93
CA ILE A 78 -4.82 10.61 -5.17
C ILE A 78 -3.86 10.59 -3.98
N ILE A 79 -3.63 9.39 -3.44
CA ILE A 79 -2.67 9.14 -2.36
C ILE A 79 -1.65 8.14 -2.87
N VAL A 80 -0.39 8.57 -2.97
CA VAL A 80 0.74 7.70 -3.33
C VAL A 80 1.41 7.20 -2.07
N TYR A 81 1.53 5.89 -1.95
CA TYR A 81 2.03 5.22 -0.77
C TYR A 81 3.06 4.14 -1.15
N GLY A 82 3.92 3.75 -0.20
CA GLY A 82 4.81 2.60 -0.35
C GLY A 82 6.28 2.92 -0.55
N CYS A 83 7.00 1.99 -1.20
CA CYS A 83 8.46 2.04 -1.30
C CYS A 83 8.99 3.22 -2.13
N LEU A 84 8.31 3.58 -3.22
CA LEU A 84 8.72 4.71 -4.05
C LEU A 84 8.54 6.03 -3.27
N SER A 85 7.37 6.21 -2.66
CA SER A 85 7.09 7.37 -1.81
C SER A 85 8.07 7.46 -0.64
N GLN A 86 8.39 6.34 0.03
CA GLN A 86 9.37 6.32 1.13
C GLN A 86 10.77 6.74 0.68
N ARG A 87 11.16 6.40 -0.55
CA ARG A 87 12.52 6.62 -1.04
C ARG A 87 12.72 8.00 -1.67
N TYR A 88 11.70 8.55 -2.34
CA TYR A 88 11.79 9.71 -3.21
C TYR A 88 10.73 10.77 -2.93
N GLN A 89 10.23 10.87 -1.69
CA GLN A 89 9.09 11.74 -1.33
C GLN A 89 9.26 13.19 -1.78
N GLU A 90 10.43 13.79 -1.50
CA GLU A 90 10.68 15.20 -1.86
C GLU A 90 10.70 15.44 -3.37
N GLN A 91 11.28 14.51 -4.12
CA GLN A 91 11.35 14.60 -5.60
C GLN A 91 9.95 14.42 -6.20
N LEU A 92 9.23 13.39 -5.76
CA LEU A 92 7.87 13.10 -6.23
C LEU A 92 6.90 14.25 -5.93
N SER A 93 7.02 14.88 -4.76
CA SER A 93 6.16 16.02 -4.41
C SER A 93 6.40 17.24 -5.27
N LYS A 94 7.61 17.39 -5.82
CA LYS A 94 7.94 18.49 -6.78
C LYS A 94 7.47 18.17 -8.18
N GLU A 95 7.60 16.91 -8.61
CA GLU A 95 7.26 16.46 -9.96
C GLU A 95 5.75 16.23 -10.15
N PHE A 96 5.05 15.84 -9.07
CA PHE A 96 3.61 15.55 -9.07
C PHE A 96 2.85 16.39 -8.05
N PRO A 97 2.79 17.73 -8.22
CA PRO A 97 2.11 18.62 -7.27
C PRO A 97 0.60 18.38 -7.19
N GLU A 98 -0.01 17.72 -8.19
CA GLU A 98 -1.43 17.38 -8.22
C GLU A 98 -1.80 16.17 -7.34
N VAL A 99 -0.81 15.40 -6.86
CA VAL A 99 -1.01 14.31 -5.91
C VAL A 99 -1.30 14.90 -4.53
N ASP A 100 -2.39 14.47 -3.92
CA ASP A 100 -2.86 15.06 -2.65
C ASP A 100 -2.01 14.64 -1.44
N ALA A 101 -1.41 13.45 -1.47
CA ALA A 101 -0.52 13.00 -0.40
C ALA A 101 0.49 11.94 -0.85
N PHE A 102 1.71 12.07 -0.34
CA PHE A 102 2.75 11.04 -0.41
C PHE A 102 2.96 10.46 0.98
N VAL A 103 2.75 9.15 1.13
CA VAL A 103 2.86 8.44 2.40
C VAL A 103 3.93 7.36 2.30
N GLY A 104 4.83 7.31 3.26
CA GLY A 104 5.86 6.29 3.32
C GLY A 104 5.31 4.91 3.69
N ARG A 105 6.14 4.11 4.30
CA ARG A 105 5.79 2.74 4.71
C ARG A 105 4.78 2.68 5.86
N VAL A 106 4.02 1.57 5.92
CA VAL A 106 3.14 1.24 7.05
C VAL A 106 3.87 0.32 8.03
N SER A 107 3.68 0.52 9.33
CA SER A 107 4.25 -0.32 10.38
C SER A 107 3.63 -1.73 10.40
N LEU A 108 4.41 -2.74 10.87
CA LEU A 108 3.96 -4.12 11.06
C LEU A 108 2.85 -4.31 12.11
N ASN A 109 2.75 -3.40 13.07
CA ASN A 109 1.92 -3.56 14.28
C ASN A 109 0.44 -3.24 14.05
N HIS A 110 -0.11 -3.53 12.87
CA HIS A 110 -1.52 -3.31 12.60
C HIS A 110 -2.35 -4.56 12.89
N GLU A 111 -3.11 -4.51 13.98
CA GLU A 111 -4.08 -5.55 14.39
C GLU A 111 -5.42 -5.49 13.63
N SER A 112 -5.55 -4.57 12.67
CA SER A 112 -6.79 -4.40 11.93
C SER A 112 -7.11 -5.62 11.06
N ARG A 113 -8.41 -5.98 10.98
CA ARG A 113 -8.91 -6.93 9.99
C ARG A 113 -8.41 -6.54 8.61
N ARG A 114 -7.81 -7.48 7.89
CA ARG A 114 -7.38 -7.29 6.50
C ARG A 114 -8.58 -7.38 5.55
N TYR A 115 -8.59 -6.54 4.56
CA TYR A 115 -9.47 -6.66 3.40
C TYR A 115 -8.73 -7.50 2.36
N SER A 116 -9.18 -8.75 2.14
CA SER A 116 -8.48 -9.69 1.26
C SER A 116 -8.57 -9.25 -0.21
N LEU A 117 -7.43 -9.14 -0.84
CA LEU A 117 -7.28 -8.94 -2.29
C LEU A 117 -6.83 -10.25 -2.97
N THR A 118 -6.42 -11.26 -2.19
CA THR A 118 -6.09 -12.59 -2.69
C THR A 118 -7.34 -13.47 -2.82
N PRO A 119 -7.32 -14.48 -3.71
CA PRO A 119 -8.33 -15.53 -3.74
C PRO A 119 -8.49 -16.24 -2.40
N ALA A 120 -9.66 -16.83 -2.16
CA ALA A 120 -10.01 -17.40 -0.86
C ALA A 120 -9.14 -18.58 -0.39
N HIS A 121 -8.44 -19.25 -1.34
CA HIS A 121 -7.66 -20.46 -1.06
C HIS A 121 -6.24 -20.20 -0.56
N PHE A 122 -5.75 -18.95 -0.55
CA PHE A 122 -4.46 -18.59 0.04
C PHE A 122 -4.42 -17.16 0.54
N ALA A 123 -3.50 -16.87 1.46
CA ALA A 123 -3.19 -15.51 1.89
C ALA A 123 -1.69 -15.38 2.22
N TYR A 124 -1.12 -14.20 1.98
CA TYR A 124 0.23 -13.91 2.42
C TYR A 124 0.24 -13.45 3.87
N LEU A 125 1.14 -13.99 4.67
CA LEU A 125 1.39 -13.57 6.04
C LEU A 125 2.73 -12.85 6.14
N LYS A 126 2.70 -11.58 6.51
CA LYS A 126 3.91 -10.77 6.73
C LYS A 126 4.35 -10.96 8.18
N ILE A 127 5.43 -11.73 8.38
CA ILE A 127 5.99 -12.05 9.71
C ILE A 127 7.09 -11.11 10.14
N CYS A 128 7.75 -10.43 9.19
CA CYS A 128 8.83 -9.50 9.46
C CYS A 128 8.85 -8.34 8.46
N GLU A 129 9.52 -7.26 8.82
CA GLU A 129 9.79 -6.10 7.95
C GLU A 129 11.30 -5.82 7.92
N SER A 130 11.81 -5.38 6.77
CA SER A 130 13.23 -5.11 6.52
C SER A 130 14.11 -6.36 6.51
N CYS A 131 15.41 -6.22 6.78
CA CYS A 131 16.40 -7.28 6.80
C CYS A 131 17.44 -6.99 7.87
N VAL A 132 17.98 -8.05 8.49
CA VAL A 132 19.08 -7.96 9.48
C VAL A 132 20.43 -7.71 8.80
N ASN A 133 20.57 -8.09 7.52
CA ASN A 133 21.81 -7.95 6.77
C ASN A 133 21.92 -6.52 6.20
N ASN A 134 23.16 -6.04 6.09
CA ASN A 134 23.48 -4.74 5.51
C ASN A 134 24.36 -4.93 4.27
N CYS A 135 23.86 -5.65 3.27
CA CYS A 135 24.56 -5.90 2.03
C CYS A 135 24.79 -4.59 1.26
N SER A 136 26.00 -4.38 0.73
CA SER A 136 26.42 -3.13 0.08
C SER A 136 25.53 -2.69 -1.11
N PHE A 137 24.94 -3.65 -1.82
CA PHE A 137 24.06 -3.43 -2.98
C PHE A 137 22.57 -3.34 -2.63
N CYS A 138 22.18 -3.64 -1.39
CA CYS A 138 20.77 -3.81 -1.03
C CYS A 138 20.15 -2.51 -0.49
N ILE A 139 19.07 -2.08 -1.11
CA ILE A 139 18.32 -0.88 -0.73
C ILE A 139 17.29 -1.14 0.39
N ILE A 140 16.96 -2.40 0.70
CA ILE A 140 15.85 -2.75 1.61
C ILE A 140 15.99 -2.09 2.99
N PRO A 141 17.15 -2.13 3.69
CA PRO A 141 17.27 -1.47 4.99
C PRO A 141 17.05 0.03 4.93
N LYS A 142 17.42 0.68 3.83
CA LYS A 142 17.20 2.13 3.62
C LYS A 142 15.73 2.46 3.41
N ILE A 143 14.99 1.65 2.65
CA ILE A 143 13.56 1.87 2.37
C ILE A 143 12.70 1.40 3.55
N LYS A 144 12.98 0.21 4.08
CA LYS A 144 12.13 -0.46 5.10
C LYS A 144 12.57 -0.18 6.55
N GLY A 145 13.73 0.48 6.74
CA GLY A 145 14.28 0.85 8.04
C GLY A 145 14.81 -0.34 8.84
N ARG A 146 14.77 -0.26 10.19
CA ARG A 146 15.27 -1.32 11.05
C ARG A 146 14.46 -2.60 10.89
N PHE A 147 15.14 -3.74 11.00
CA PHE A 147 14.50 -5.05 11.04
C PHE A 147 13.52 -5.12 12.23
N GLN A 148 12.33 -5.61 11.96
CA GLN A 148 11.28 -5.88 12.94
C GLN A 148 10.69 -7.25 12.64
N SER A 149 10.46 -8.07 13.66
CA SER A 149 9.80 -9.36 13.56
C SER A 149 8.59 -9.38 14.48
N LEU A 150 7.55 -10.09 14.08
CA LEU A 150 6.45 -10.43 14.96
C LEU A 150 6.88 -11.57 15.89
N ASP A 151 6.38 -11.56 17.12
CA ASP A 151 6.45 -12.72 18.01
C ASP A 151 5.55 -13.86 17.51
N ILE A 152 5.82 -15.08 17.99
CA ILE A 152 5.13 -16.28 17.55
C ILE A 152 3.62 -16.19 17.83
N ASP A 153 3.23 -15.69 18.99
CA ASP A 153 1.82 -15.58 19.38
C ASP A 153 1.06 -14.60 18.48
N SER A 154 1.69 -13.50 18.08
CA SER A 154 1.13 -12.56 17.11
C SER A 154 0.98 -13.19 15.72
N VAL A 155 1.93 -14.02 15.31
CA VAL A 155 1.84 -14.78 14.05
C VAL A 155 0.66 -15.76 14.11
N LEU A 156 0.54 -16.56 15.18
CA LEU A 156 -0.54 -17.52 15.36
C LEU A 156 -1.92 -16.84 15.37
N ARG A 157 -2.08 -15.75 16.13
CA ARG A 157 -3.35 -14.98 16.12
C ARG A 157 -3.75 -14.51 14.73
N LYS A 158 -2.77 -14.11 13.90
CA LYS A 158 -3.04 -13.71 12.50
C LYS A 158 -3.48 -14.89 11.64
N VAL A 159 -2.87 -16.05 11.80
CA VAL A 159 -3.27 -17.30 11.11
C VAL A 159 -4.69 -17.70 11.47
N ASP A 160 -5.02 -17.69 12.77
CA ASP A 160 -6.38 -18.00 13.24
C ASP A 160 -7.43 -17.03 12.66
N GLY A 161 -7.04 -15.78 12.43
CA GLY A 161 -7.87 -14.78 11.78
C GLY A 161 -8.20 -15.08 10.33
N PHE A 162 -7.38 -15.86 9.62
CA PHE A 162 -7.66 -16.32 8.25
C PHE A 162 -8.62 -17.49 8.21
N ASN A 163 -8.56 -18.40 9.20
CA ASN A 163 -9.40 -19.59 9.27
C ASN A 163 -10.86 -19.30 9.68
N LYS A 164 -11.15 -18.09 10.16
CA LYS A 164 -12.51 -17.67 10.60
C LYS A 164 -13.31 -16.97 9.50
N LYS A 165 -12.85 -17.01 8.28
CA LYS A 165 -13.55 -16.52 7.07
C LYS A 165 -14.02 -17.70 6.24
#